data_3b51c24d49cb2165a04b43cd7e492942
#
_entry.id   3b51c24d49cb2165a04b43cd7e492942
#
_cell.length_a   1.000
_cell.length_b   1.000
_cell.length_c   1.000
_cell.angle_alpha   90.00
_cell.angle_beta   90.00
_cell.angle_gamma   90.00
#
_symmetry.space_group_name_H-M   'P 1'
#
loop_
_entity.id
_entity.type
_entity.pdbx_description
1 polymer ?
#
loop_
_entity_poly.entity_id
_entity_poly.type
_entity_poly.pdbx_seq_one_letter_code
_entity_poly.pdbx_strand_id
1 'polypeptide(L)'
;MLKLHTPARSFTLADLMIWVTWLATFSSAIRSTIKLSMYKYSQLPLEPPEGCYVATAASKGYPRIVGSHRLSTAGQPMVVNSQLATFKAAELTLRAVSPAGHWAFRFVYNRVGPVAAGMLVSPMVATVAYLCLKPAEWICWVVLRILLGRKTLRQSLRLYHSRAKQVKP
;
A
#
# COMPACT_ATOMS: atom_id res chain seq x y z
N MET A 1 51.05 -19.53 19.39
CA MET A 1 50.56 -18.59 18.35
C MET A 1 50.70 -19.25 16.98
N LEU A 2 49.60 -19.85 16.46
CA LEU A 2 49.60 -20.44 15.11
C LEU A 2 49.35 -19.27 14.13
N LYS A 3 50.36 -18.89 13.33
CA LYS A 3 50.18 -18.04 12.15
C LYS A 3 49.51 -18.86 11.07
N LEU A 4 48.18 -18.68 10.88
CA LEU A 4 47.50 -19.16 9.71
C LEU A 4 48.01 -18.36 8.50
N HIS A 5 48.92 -18.97 7.74
CA HIS A 5 49.34 -18.46 6.44
C HIS A 5 48.22 -18.80 5.44
N THR A 6 47.29 -17.87 5.22
CA THR A 6 46.34 -17.98 4.10
C THR A 6 47.14 -17.67 2.83
N PRO A 7 47.31 -18.64 1.90
CA PRO A 7 47.97 -18.36 0.63
C PRO A 7 47.12 -17.30 -0.13
N ALA A 8 47.77 -16.22 -0.55
CA ALA A 8 47.15 -15.22 -1.41
C ALA A 8 46.71 -15.91 -2.70
N ARG A 9 45.39 -16.20 -2.83
CA ARG A 9 44.82 -16.81 -4.01
C ARG A 9 44.95 -15.84 -5.17
N SER A 10 45.77 -16.16 -6.16
CA SER A 10 45.92 -15.38 -7.36
C SER A 10 44.60 -15.39 -8.12
N PHE A 11 44.07 -14.22 -8.46
CA PHE A 11 42.85 -14.03 -9.19
C PHE A 11 43.03 -14.62 -10.61
N THR A 12 42.25 -15.62 -10.96
CA THR A 12 42.38 -16.31 -12.24
C THR A 12 41.33 -15.79 -13.26
N LEU A 13 41.60 -16.02 -14.56
CA LEU A 13 40.65 -15.72 -15.62
C LEU A 13 39.30 -16.44 -15.39
N ALA A 14 39.33 -17.63 -14.80
CA ALA A 14 38.13 -18.36 -14.41
C ALA A 14 37.29 -17.64 -13.37
N ASP A 15 37.94 -17.04 -12.36
CA ASP A 15 37.24 -16.26 -11.33
C ASP A 15 36.58 -15.03 -11.95
N LEU A 16 37.23 -14.36 -12.90
CA LEU A 16 36.67 -13.22 -13.65
C LEU A 16 35.42 -13.64 -14.42
N MET A 17 35.47 -14.76 -15.15
CA MET A 17 34.33 -15.26 -15.91
C MET A 17 33.14 -15.62 -15.02
N ILE A 18 33.39 -16.21 -13.85
CA ILE A 18 32.34 -16.49 -12.85
C ILE A 18 31.69 -15.20 -12.37
N TRP A 19 32.47 -14.18 -12.03
CA TRP A 19 31.92 -12.89 -11.59
C TRP A 19 31.10 -12.19 -12.68
N VAL A 20 31.60 -12.17 -13.92
CA VAL A 20 30.87 -11.57 -15.06
C VAL A 20 29.55 -12.30 -15.31
N THR A 21 29.57 -13.63 -15.32
CA THR A 21 28.36 -14.44 -15.52
C THR A 21 27.36 -14.20 -14.38
N TRP A 22 27.84 -14.17 -13.15
CA TRP A 22 26.99 -13.90 -11.98
C TRP A 22 26.35 -12.51 -12.03
N LEU A 23 27.14 -11.45 -12.36
CA LEU A 23 26.63 -10.08 -12.51
C LEU A 23 25.63 -9.97 -13.66
N ALA A 24 25.88 -10.62 -14.78
CA ALA A 24 24.96 -10.62 -15.93
C ALA A 24 23.63 -11.29 -15.59
N THR A 25 23.66 -12.45 -14.92
CA THR A 25 22.48 -13.20 -14.48
C THR A 25 21.68 -12.38 -13.46
N PHE A 26 22.36 -11.81 -12.45
CA PHE A 26 21.72 -11.00 -11.43
C PHE A 26 21.07 -9.72 -12.01
N SER A 27 21.77 -9.04 -12.93
CA SER A 27 21.25 -7.87 -13.64
C SER A 27 20.01 -8.20 -14.49
N SER A 28 20.03 -9.35 -15.17
CA SER A 28 18.89 -9.85 -15.93
C SER A 28 17.70 -10.16 -15.05
N ALA A 29 17.92 -10.81 -13.89
CA ALA A 29 16.86 -11.11 -12.91
C ALA A 29 16.23 -9.83 -12.36
N ILE A 30 17.04 -8.83 -11.99
CA ILE A 30 16.55 -7.53 -11.53
C ILE A 30 15.69 -6.84 -12.59
N ARG A 31 16.17 -6.79 -13.85
CA ARG A 31 15.42 -6.20 -14.96
C ARG A 31 14.07 -6.89 -15.18
N SER A 32 14.06 -8.22 -15.13
CA SER A 32 12.83 -9.01 -15.30
C SER A 32 11.84 -8.75 -14.17
N THR A 33 12.33 -8.68 -12.93
CA THR A 33 11.51 -8.37 -11.75
C THR A 33 10.91 -6.96 -11.83
N ILE A 34 11.70 -5.97 -12.25
CA ILE A 34 11.22 -4.59 -12.42
C ILE A 34 10.15 -4.54 -13.53
N LYS A 35 10.40 -5.17 -14.69
CA LYS A 35 9.43 -5.21 -15.78
C LYS A 35 8.12 -5.88 -15.36
N LEU A 36 8.20 -7.02 -14.68
CA LEU A 36 7.03 -7.74 -14.17
C LEU A 36 6.27 -6.91 -13.13
N SER A 37 6.98 -6.25 -12.23
CA SER A 37 6.36 -5.37 -11.26
C SER A 37 5.65 -4.19 -11.93
N MET A 38 6.30 -3.51 -12.88
CA MET A 38 5.67 -2.41 -13.62
C MET A 38 4.46 -2.88 -14.43
N TYR A 39 4.54 -4.05 -15.07
CA TYR A 39 3.41 -4.65 -15.78
C TYR A 39 2.24 -4.96 -14.83
N LYS A 40 2.51 -5.57 -13.67
CA LYS A 40 1.49 -5.81 -12.64
C LYS A 40 0.89 -4.51 -12.09
N TYR A 41 1.73 -3.48 -11.90
CA TYR A 41 1.24 -2.15 -11.49
C TYR A 41 0.37 -1.47 -12.55
N SER A 42 0.69 -1.64 -13.84
CA SER A 42 -0.12 -1.06 -14.93
C SER A 42 -1.48 -1.76 -15.08
N GLN A 43 -1.58 -3.02 -14.66
CA GLN A 43 -2.83 -3.78 -14.66
C GLN A 43 -3.70 -3.56 -13.40
N LEU A 44 -3.18 -2.85 -12.39
CA LEU A 44 -4.02 -2.47 -11.27
C LEU A 44 -5.14 -1.56 -11.78
N PRO A 45 -6.41 -1.91 -11.52
CA PRO A 45 -7.52 -1.09 -11.93
C PRO A 45 -7.33 0.33 -11.39
N LEU A 46 -7.43 1.33 -12.27
CA LEU A 46 -7.38 2.76 -11.92
C LEU A 46 -8.56 3.16 -11.04
N GLU A 47 -9.61 2.34 -11.06
CA GLU A 47 -10.73 2.46 -10.14
C GLU A 47 -10.28 2.04 -8.73
N PRO A 48 -10.69 2.78 -7.69
CA PRO A 48 -10.46 2.34 -6.33
C PRO A 48 -11.04 0.93 -6.20
N PRO A 49 -10.28 -0.07 -5.71
CA PRO A 49 -10.79 -1.42 -5.58
C PRO A 49 -12.11 -1.34 -4.84
N GLU A 50 -13.16 -1.81 -5.48
CA GLU A 50 -14.50 -1.89 -4.91
C GLU A 50 -14.34 -2.49 -3.52
N GLY A 51 -14.83 -1.78 -2.49
CA GLY A 51 -14.87 -2.41 -1.19
C GLY A 51 -14.34 -1.67 0.02
N CYS A 52 -13.96 -0.40 -0.06
CA CYS A 52 -13.80 0.41 1.15
C CYS A 52 -15.09 1.20 1.46
N TYR A 53 -16.25 0.50 1.39
CA TYR A 53 -17.58 1.13 1.48
C TYR A 53 -17.73 2.05 2.68
N VAL A 54 -17.44 1.54 3.88
CA VAL A 54 -17.66 2.29 5.14
C VAL A 54 -16.66 3.44 5.27
N ALA A 55 -15.37 3.22 4.99
CA ALA A 55 -14.35 4.26 5.07
C ALA A 55 -14.54 5.35 4.02
N THR A 56 -15.00 4.99 2.81
CA THR A 56 -15.36 5.94 1.75
C THR A 56 -16.61 6.73 2.11
N ALA A 57 -17.61 6.10 2.70
CA ALA A 57 -18.81 6.80 3.17
C ALA A 57 -18.48 7.73 4.35
N ALA A 58 -17.65 7.28 5.30
CA ALA A 58 -17.19 8.10 6.43
C ALA A 58 -16.35 9.31 5.97
N SER A 59 -15.62 9.21 4.85
CA SER A 59 -14.85 10.34 4.31
C SER A 59 -15.73 11.49 3.80
N LYS A 60 -17.02 11.26 3.58
CA LYS A 60 -18.03 12.27 3.18
C LYS A 60 -18.56 13.10 4.35
N GLY A 61 -18.10 12.87 5.58
CA GLY A 61 -18.42 13.66 6.76
C GLY A 61 -17.94 15.11 6.64
N TYR A 62 -18.12 15.89 7.72
CA TYR A 62 -17.71 17.30 7.75
C TYR A 62 -16.20 17.44 7.45
N PRO A 63 -15.79 18.13 6.37
CA PRO A 63 -14.39 18.17 5.91
C PRO A 63 -13.40 18.68 6.95
N ARG A 64 -13.83 19.60 7.82
CA ARG A 64 -13.01 20.17 8.90
C ARG A 64 -12.64 19.13 9.97
N ILE A 65 -13.50 18.13 10.21
CA ILE A 65 -13.31 17.10 11.23
C ILE A 65 -12.61 15.89 10.60
N VAL A 66 -13.09 15.48 9.44
CA VAL A 66 -12.65 14.29 8.74
C VAL A 66 -11.32 14.50 7.98
N GLY A 67 -10.95 15.76 7.72
CA GLY A 67 -9.73 16.10 6.99
C GLY A 67 -9.75 15.59 5.54
N SER A 68 -10.95 15.53 4.94
CA SER A 68 -11.11 15.01 3.59
C SER A 68 -10.78 16.04 2.53
N HIS A 69 -10.11 15.58 1.44
CA HIS A 69 -9.83 16.39 0.26
C HIS A 69 -10.37 15.68 -0.98
N ARG A 70 -10.78 16.45 -1.95
CA ARG A 70 -11.24 15.94 -3.24
C ARG A 70 -10.02 15.72 -4.14
N LEU A 71 -9.88 14.52 -4.66
CA LEU A 71 -8.93 14.17 -5.70
C LEU A 71 -9.70 13.93 -6.99
N SER A 72 -9.31 14.60 -8.06
CA SER A 72 -9.81 14.29 -9.39
C SER A 72 -8.89 13.25 -10.02
N THR A 73 -9.37 12.03 -10.21
CA THR A 73 -8.61 10.96 -10.87
C THR A 73 -9.47 10.43 -12.01
N ALA A 74 -8.93 10.46 -13.23
CA ALA A 74 -9.61 9.95 -14.44
C ALA A 74 -11.05 10.44 -14.64
N GLY A 75 -11.32 11.71 -14.30
CA GLY A 75 -12.63 12.34 -14.55
C GLY A 75 -13.68 12.14 -13.46
N GLN A 76 -13.38 11.37 -12.41
CA GLN A 76 -14.29 11.22 -11.27
C GLN A 76 -13.72 11.85 -10.00
N PRO A 77 -14.47 12.74 -9.32
CA PRO A 77 -14.03 13.31 -8.04
C PRO A 77 -14.11 12.25 -6.94
N MET A 78 -12.99 11.88 -6.39
CA MET A 78 -12.90 10.96 -5.25
C MET A 78 -12.58 11.75 -3.97
N VAL A 79 -13.31 11.47 -2.89
CA VAL A 79 -13.03 12.06 -1.58
C VAL A 79 -12.08 11.11 -0.81
N VAL A 80 -10.93 11.62 -0.41
CA VAL A 80 -9.89 10.84 0.27
C VAL A 80 -9.51 11.53 1.58
N ASN A 81 -9.26 10.72 2.61
CA ASN A 81 -8.69 11.16 3.87
C ASN A 81 -7.57 10.23 4.36
N SER A 82 -6.85 10.61 5.41
CA SER A 82 -5.75 9.81 5.97
C SER A 82 -6.20 8.43 6.47
N GLN A 83 -7.41 8.35 7.04
CA GLN A 83 -7.99 7.10 7.53
C GLN A 83 -8.21 6.09 6.41
N LEU A 84 -8.80 6.53 5.29
CA LEU A 84 -9.00 5.68 4.11
C LEU A 84 -7.66 5.20 3.53
N ALA A 85 -6.64 6.08 3.49
CA ALA A 85 -5.30 5.71 3.04
C ALA A 85 -4.66 4.66 3.95
N THR A 86 -4.82 4.80 5.27
CA THR A 86 -4.30 3.84 6.26
C THR A 86 -4.97 2.48 6.12
N PHE A 87 -6.29 2.42 5.98
CA PHE A 87 -7.01 1.16 5.79
C PHE A 87 -6.64 0.47 4.48
N LYS A 88 -6.48 1.23 3.40
CA LYS A 88 -6.02 0.65 2.12
C LYS A 88 -4.59 0.10 2.21
N ALA A 89 -3.69 0.81 2.87
CA ALA A 89 -2.33 0.31 3.11
C ALA A 89 -2.34 -0.96 3.96
N ALA A 90 -3.18 -1.02 5.00
CA ALA A 90 -3.35 -2.20 5.85
C ALA A 90 -3.94 -3.39 5.07
N GLU A 91 -4.92 -3.15 4.21
CA GLU A 91 -5.51 -4.17 3.33
C GLU A 91 -4.47 -4.76 2.37
N LEU A 92 -3.68 -3.92 1.71
CA LEU A 92 -2.62 -4.37 0.81
C LEU A 92 -1.55 -5.18 1.57
N THR A 93 -1.20 -4.75 2.77
CA THR A 93 -0.25 -5.47 3.62
C THR A 93 -0.82 -6.81 4.07
N LEU A 94 -2.08 -6.86 4.50
CA LEU A 94 -2.76 -8.10 4.86
C LEU A 94 -2.79 -9.07 3.69
N ARG A 95 -3.08 -8.59 2.48
CA ARG A 95 -3.06 -9.39 1.26
C ARG A 95 -1.69 -9.98 0.96
N ALA A 96 -0.63 -9.20 1.22
CA ALA A 96 0.74 -9.67 0.99
C ALA A 96 1.22 -10.67 2.03
N VAL A 97 0.85 -10.47 3.31
CA VAL A 97 1.30 -11.31 4.44
C VAL A 97 0.44 -12.56 4.60
N SER A 98 -0.87 -12.44 4.42
CA SER A 98 -1.82 -13.54 4.63
C SER A 98 -2.96 -13.46 3.60
N PRO A 99 -2.80 -14.07 2.41
CA PRO A 99 -3.86 -14.10 1.40
C PRO A 99 -5.17 -14.73 1.91
N ALA A 100 -5.08 -15.78 2.73
CA ALA A 100 -6.25 -16.43 3.33
C ALA A 100 -6.97 -15.50 4.34
N GLY A 101 -6.20 -14.81 5.19
CA GLY A 101 -6.74 -13.81 6.11
C GLY A 101 -7.39 -12.64 5.38
N HIS A 102 -6.78 -12.17 4.30
CA HIS A 102 -7.37 -11.15 3.44
C HIS A 102 -8.70 -11.63 2.81
N TRP A 103 -8.75 -12.87 2.31
CA TRP A 103 -9.98 -13.43 1.75
C TRP A 103 -11.11 -13.51 2.79
N ALA A 104 -10.83 -14.01 3.99
CA ALA A 104 -11.79 -14.10 5.08
C ALA A 104 -12.30 -12.71 5.50
N PHE A 105 -11.39 -11.73 5.66
CA PHE A 105 -11.72 -10.35 5.94
C PHE A 105 -12.66 -9.76 4.87
N ARG A 106 -12.33 -9.95 3.58
CA ARG A 106 -13.13 -9.46 2.46
C ARG A 106 -14.49 -10.13 2.38
N PHE A 107 -14.57 -11.42 2.67
CA PHE A 107 -15.85 -12.14 2.68
C PHE A 107 -16.84 -11.49 3.67
N VAL A 108 -16.39 -11.21 4.89
CA VAL A 108 -17.23 -10.55 5.91
C VAL A 108 -17.51 -9.10 5.51
N TYR A 109 -16.48 -8.36 5.10
CA TYR A 109 -16.59 -6.95 4.78
C TYR A 109 -17.50 -6.67 3.58
N ASN A 110 -17.48 -7.50 2.55
CA ASN A 110 -18.34 -7.34 1.38
C ASN A 110 -19.80 -7.62 1.70
N ARG A 111 -20.09 -8.39 2.75
CA ARG A 111 -21.46 -8.62 3.23
C ARG A 111 -21.99 -7.45 4.06
N VAL A 112 -21.19 -6.97 4.99
CA VAL A 112 -21.59 -5.95 5.97
C VAL A 112 -21.37 -4.52 5.44
N GLY A 113 -20.32 -4.31 4.67
CA GLY A 113 -19.87 -2.99 4.20
C GLY A 113 -20.91 -2.19 3.43
N PRO A 114 -21.60 -2.75 2.42
CA PRO A 114 -22.63 -2.04 1.65
C PRO A 114 -23.81 -1.59 2.53
N VAL A 115 -24.26 -2.46 3.44
CA VAL A 115 -25.37 -2.15 4.37
C VAL A 115 -24.96 -1.03 5.32
N ALA A 116 -23.77 -1.15 5.94
CA ALA A 116 -23.25 -0.12 6.82
C ALA A 116 -23.03 1.22 6.10
N ALA A 117 -22.48 1.19 4.87
CA ALA A 117 -22.30 2.41 4.06
C ALA A 117 -23.63 3.05 3.67
N GLY A 118 -24.68 2.27 3.41
CA GLY A 118 -26.04 2.75 3.14
C GLY A 118 -26.67 3.52 4.29
N MET A 119 -26.25 3.23 5.54
CA MET A 119 -26.70 3.97 6.73
C MET A 119 -26.00 5.33 6.87
N LEU A 120 -24.84 5.54 6.22
CA LEU A 120 -24.03 6.75 6.31
C LEU A 120 -24.45 7.83 5.32
N VAL A 121 -25.75 8.11 5.21
CA VAL A 121 -26.33 9.04 4.22
C VAL A 121 -26.09 10.50 4.59
N SER A 122 -26.14 10.85 5.90
CA SER A 122 -25.95 12.23 6.34
C SER A 122 -24.49 12.53 6.73
N PRO A 123 -24.01 13.76 6.49
CA PRO A 123 -22.64 14.16 6.87
C PRO A 123 -22.38 14.02 8.38
N MET A 124 -23.41 14.17 9.21
CA MET A 124 -23.30 14.01 10.67
C MET A 124 -23.02 12.55 11.03
N VAL A 125 -23.82 11.61 10.48
CA VAL A 125 -23.65 10.17 10.73
C VAL A 125 -22.30 9.69 10.16
N ALA A 126 -21.89 10.19 9.00
CA ALA A 126 -20.59 9.90 8.40
C ALA A 126 -19.44 10.38 9.31
N THR A 127 -19.58 11.55 9.96
CA THR A 127 -18.58 12.06 10.89
C THR A 127 -18.49 11.22 12.17
N VAL A 128 -19.62 10.79 12.71
CA VAL A 128 -19.65 9.87 13.86
C VAL A 128 -18.98 8.54 13.49
N ALA A 129 -19.32 7.97 12.34
CA ALA A 129 -18.68 6.74 11.86
C ALA A 129 -17.16 6.91 11.70
N TYR A 130 -16.70 8.05 11.17
CA TYR A 130 -15.28 8.38 11.10
C TYR A 130 -14.61 8.34 12.48
N LEU A 131 -15.23 8.93 13.50
CA LEU A 131 -14.71 8.91 14.88
C LEU A 131 -14.70 7.50 15.47
N CYS A 132 -15.76 6.72 15.23
CA CYS A 132 -15.84 5.33 15.67
C CYS A 132 -14.78 4.43 15.01
N LEU A 133 -14.35 4.76 13.80
CA LEU A 133 -13.28 4.03 13.09
C LEU A 133 -11.86 4.46 13.51
N LYS A 134 -11.69 5.53 14.31
CA LYS A 134 -10.36 5.99 14.76
C LYS A 134 -9.55 4.95 15.53
N PRO A 135 -10.10 4.18 16.47
CA PRO A 135 -9.35 3.12 17.14
C PRO A 135 -8.83 2.06 16.15
N ALA A 136 -9.65 1.66 15.19
CA ALA A 136 -9.24 0.72 14.14
C ALA A 136 -8.11 1.30 13.25
N GLU A 137 -8.19 2.58 12.91
CA GLU A 137 -7.11 3.28 12.18
C GLU A 137 -5.79 3.22 12.97
N TRP A 138 -5.82 3.48 14.28
CA TRP A 138 -4.63 3.43 15.13
C TRP A 138 -4.03 2.03 15.19
N ILE A 139 -4.86 1.00 15.34
CA ILE A 139 -4.40 -0.40 15.31
C ILE A 139 -3.73 -0.69 13.96
N CYS A 140 -4.37 -0.38 12.84
CA CYS A 140 -3.80 -0.54 11.50
C CYS A 140 -2.48 0.22 11.37
N TRP A 141 -2.41 1.45 11.85
CA TRP A 141 -1.20 2.26 11.81
C TRP A 141 -0.05 1.63 12.60
N VAL A 142 -0.31 1.12 13.81
CA VAL A 142 0.69 0.42 14.64
C VAL A 142 1.18 -0.84 13.94
N VAL A 143 0.27 -1.66 13.40
CA VAL A 143 0.61 -2.88 12.65
C VAL A 143 1.47 -2.55 11.43
N LEU A 144 1.07 -1.57 10.64
CA LEU A 144 1.85 -1.10 9.48
C LEU A 144 3.24 -0.61 9.89
N ARG A 145 3.34 0.10 11.02
CA ARG A 145 4.62 0.60 11.52
C ARG A 145 5.56 -0.52 11.95
N ILE A 146 5.03 -1.60 12.53
CA ILE A 146 5.80 -2.78 12.93
C ILE A 146 6.26 -3.56 11.69
N LEU A 147 5.35 -3.81 10.74
CA LEU A 147 5.63 -4.66 9.57
C LEU A 147 6.46 -3.95 8.50
N LEU A 148 6.18 -2.67 8.23
CA LEU A 148 6.79 -1.94 7.10
C LEU A 148 7.91 -0.97 7.53
N GLY A 149 8.06 -0.72 8.83
CA GLY A 149 8.99 0.28 9.34
C GLY A 149 8.60 1.73 9.00
N ARG A 150 9.33 2.69 9.59
CA ARG A 150 8.98 4.12 9.49
C ARG A 150 9.11 4.71 8.08
N LYS A 151 10.08 4.26 7.30
CA LYS A 151 10.37 4.82 5.95
C LYS A 151 9.33 4.41 4.94
N THR A 152 8.96 3.14 4.92
CA THR A 152 8.03 2.57 3.95
C THR A 152 6.61 3.07 4.16
N LEU A 153 6.18 3.25 5.42
CA LEU A 153 4.87 3.82 5.73
C LEU A 153 4.72 5.26 5.21
N ARG A 154 5.77 6.09 5.36
CA ARG A 154 5.76 7.45 4.79
C ARG A 154 5.69 7.44 3.26
N GLN A 155 6.33 6.49 2.61
CA GLN A 155 6.30 6.35 1.16
C GLN A 155 4.92 5.89 0.66
N SER A 156 4.28 4.91 1.30
CA SER A 156 2.95 4.46 0.92
C SER A 156 1.89 5.56 1.08
N LEU A 157 1.95 6.34 2.15
CA LEU A 157 1.07 7.50 2.33
C LEU A 157 1.35 8.62 1.31
N ARG A 158 2.61 8.85 0.93
CA ARG A 158 2.99 9.83 -0.09
C ARG A 158 2.55 9.43 -1.49
N LEU A 159 2.50 8.14 -1.83
CA LEU A 159 2.02 7.67 -3.13
C LEU A 159 0.57 8.08 -3.40
N TYR A 160 -0.27 8.13 -2.36
CA TYR A 160 -1.63 8.65 -2.47
C TYR A 160 -1.68 10.17 -2.60
N HIS A 161 -0.70 10.91 -2.03
CA HIS A 161 -0.65 12.36 -2.07
C HIS A 161 0.05 12.92 -3.32
N SER A 162 1.07 12.23 -3.86
CA SER A 162 1.83 12.71 -5.02
C SER A 162 1.03 12.59 -6.33
N ARG A 163 0.18 11.57 -6.47
CA ARG A 163 -0.76 11.47 -7.61
C ARG A 163 -1.76 12.62 -7.67
N ALA A 164 -2.11 13.20 -6.53
CA ALA A 164 -3.00 14.36 -6.46
C ALA A 164 -2.39 15.65 -7.03
N LYS A 165 -1.05 15.78 -7.00
CA LYS A 165 -0.34 16.96 -7.51
C LYS A 165 -0.05 16.89 -9.01
N GLN A 166 -0.10 15.72 -9.63
CA GLN A 166 0.21 15.53 -11.06
C GLN A 166 -0.98 15.83 -11.98
N VAL A 167 -2.18 16.03 -11.45
CA VAL A 167 -3.37 16.38 -12.20
C VAL A 167 -3.71 17.85 -11.93
N LYS A 168 -2.77 18.76 -12.20
CA LYS A 168 -3.09 20.18 -12.47
C LYS A 168 -3.07 20.36 -13.98
N PRO A 169 -4.18 20.85 -14.57
CA PRO A 169 -4.20 21.21 -15.99
C PRO A 169 -3.22 22.32 -16.30
#